data_2120644c15d5adc40ef23928d4b74b0f
#
_entry.id   2120644c15d5adc40ef23928d4b74b0f
#
_cell.length_a   1.000
_cell.length_b   1.000
_cell.length_c   1.000
_cell.angle_alpha   90.00
_cell.angle_beta   90.00
_cell.angle_gamma   90.00
#
_symmetry.space_group_name_H-M   'P 1'
#
loop_
_entity.id
_entity.type
_entity.pdbx_description
1 polymer ?
#
loop_
_entity_poly.entity_id
_entity_poly.type
_entity_poly.pdbx_seq_one_letter_code
_entity_poly.pdbx_strand_id
1 'polypeptide(L)' 'MYAVMVCLDGKDDWIYITKQTENCWDLRPELFEDAHTAMEFAKTFQLPDKPENVMVVDYYED' A
#
# COMPACT_ATOMS: atom_id res chain seq x y z
N MET A 1 13.28 -0.29 -1.07
CA MET A 1 12.11 -1.14 -0.77
C MET A 1 10.86 -0.59 -1.44
N TYR A 2 9.78 -1.34 -1.41
CA TYR A 2 8.53 -0.95 -2.06
C TYR A 2 7.42 -0.85 -1.03
N ALA A 3 6.54 0.11 -1.24
CA ALA A 3 5.35 0.29 -0.41
C ALA A 3 4.12 0.27 -1.30
N VAL A 4 2.96 0.05 -0.69
CA VAL A 4 1.69 0.02 -1.41
C VAL A 4 0.85 1.21 -0.96
N MET A 5 0.32 1.93 -1.93
CA MET A 5 -0.61 3.03 -1.66
C MET A 5 -1.99 2.64 -2.18
N VAL A 6 -3.00 3.09 -1.50
CA VAL A 6 -4.38 2.85 -1.88
C VAL A 6 -5.16 4.17 -1.87
N CYS A 7 -6.03 4.32 -2.86
CA CYS A 7 -6.95 5.46 -2.95
C CYS A 7 -8.34 4.97 -2.58
N LEU A 8 -8.89 5.54 -1.54
CA LEU A 8 -10.23 5.19 -1.08
C LEU A 8 -11.24 6.17 -1.64
N ASP A 9 -12.44 5.68 -1.95
CA ASP A 9 -13.59 6.51 -2.37
C ASP A 9 -13.41 7.29 -3.67
N GLY A 10 -12.45 6.90 -4.50
CA GLY A 10 -12.25 7.54 -5.80
C GLY A 10 -11.81 9.00 -5.75
N LYS A 11 -11.35 9.45 -4.60
CA LYS A 11 -10.76 10.77 -4.43
C LYS A 11 -9.26 10.68 -4.63
N ASP A 12 -8.61 11.82 -4.82
CA ASP A 12 -7.16 11.86 -5.03
C ASP A 12 -6.35 11.71 -3.72
N ASP A 13 -6.97 11.13 -2.71
CA ASP A 13 -6.35 10.92 -1.41
C ASP A 13 -5.70 9.54 -1.35
N TRP A 14 -4.41 9.51 -1.63
CA TRP A 14 -3.62 8.27 -1.58
C TRP A 14 -2.99 8.12 -0.21
N ILE A 15 -3.15 6.96 0.39
CA ILE A 15 -2.55 6.65 1.69
C ILE A 15 -1.70 5.40 1.58
N TYR A 16 -0.65 5.32 2.41
CA TYR A 16 0.14 4.11 2.52
C TYR A 16 -0.62 3.07 3.33
N ILE A 17 -0.52 1.82 2.91
CA ILE A 17 -1.00 0.71 3.73
C ILE A 17 0.05 0.48 4.81
N THR A 18 -0.35 0.64 6.06
CA THR A 18 0.56 0.54 7.19
C THR A 18 0.65 -0.88 7.71
N LYS A 19 1.73 -1.16 8.44
CA LYS A 19 1.89 -2.44 9.09
C LYS A 19 0.81 -2.63 10.13
N GLN A 20 0.19 -3.81 10.11
CA GLN A 20 -0.71 -4.20 11.18
C GLN A 20 0.13 -4.84 12.27
N THR A 21 0.33 -4.12 13.34
CA THR A 21 1.01 -4.61 14.53
C THR A 21 -0.01 -4.69 15.66
N GLU A 22 0.31 -5.43 16.70
CA GLU A 22 -0.51 -5.46 17.91
C GLU A 22 -0.61 -4.06 18.53
N ASN A 23 0.35 -3.23 18.19
CA ASN A 23 0.41 -1.85 18.63
C ASN A 23 -0.11 -0.97 17.50
N CYS A 24 -1.36 -0.54 17.60
CA CYS A 24 -2.02 0.25 16.56
C CYS A 24 -1.43 1.64 16.35
N TRP A 25 -0.34 1.96 17.05
CA TRP A 25 0.34 3.24 16.94
C TRP A 25 1.43 3.25 15.87
N ASP A 26 1.73 2.11 15.26
CA ASP A 26 2.77 2.03 14.22
C ASP A 26 2.19 2.49 12.88
N LEU A 27 2.56 3.71 12.49
CA LEU A 27 2.07 4.33 11.25
C LEU A 27 3.06 4.13 10.08
N ARG A 28 4.08 3.30 10.26
CA ARG A 28 5.05 3.04 9.19
C ARG A 28 4.42 2.17 8.10
N PRO A 29 4.73 2.44 6.82
CA PRO A 29 4.18 1.61 5.75
C PRO A 29 4.71 0.19 5.81
N GLU A 30 3.90 -0.74 5.32
CA GLU A 30 4.35 -2.11 5.09
C GLU A 30 5.33 -2.09 3.92
N LEU A 31 6.54 -2.60 4.14
CA LEU A 31 7.60 -2.56 3.14
C LEU A 31 7.88 -3.95 2.58
N PHE A 32 8.21 -3.98 1.30
CA PHE A 32 8.50 -5.20 0.56
C PHE A 32 9.84 -5.06 -0.15
N GLU A 33 10.62 -6.11 -0.16
CA GLU A 33 11.92 -6.10 -0.85
C GLU A 33 11.75 -6.24 -2.36
N ASP A 34 10.63 -6.77 -2.79
CA ASP A 34 10.37 -7.13 -4.17
C ASP A 34 9.07 -6.50 -4.65
N ALA A 35 9.13 -5.87 -5.83
CA ALA A 35 7.95 -5.21 -6.41
C ALA A 35 6.83 -6.21 -6.69
N HIS A 36 7.16 -7.44 -7.09
CA HIS A 36 6.17 -8.46 -7.37
C HIS A 36 5.38 -8.82 -6.11
N THR A 37 6.07 -9.00 -5.00
CA THR A 37 5.43 -9.29 -3.71
C THR A 37 4.54 -8.13 -3.27
N ALA A 38 5.01 -6.89 -3.47
CA ALA A 38 4.22 -5.71 -3.15
C ALA A 38 2.95 -5.67 -4.01
N MET A 39 3.06 -6.00 -5.28
CA MET A 39 1.91 -6.00 -6.19
C MET A 39 0.89 -7.07 -5.79
N GLU A 40 1.35 -8.25 -5.38
CA GLU A 40 0.44 -9.30 -4.91
C GLU A 40 -0.32 -8.85 -3.67
N PHE A 41 0.37 -8.15 -2.76
CA PHE A 41 -0.28 -7.58 -1.59
C PHE A 41 -1.28 -6.50 -1.99
N ALA A 42 -0.91 -5.64 -2.95
CA ALA A 42 -1.78 -4.57 -3.42
C ALA A 42 -3.10 -5.10 -3.99
N LYS A 43 -3.06 -6.25 -4.65
CA LYS A 43 -4.25 -6.84 -5.26
C LYS A 43 -5.33 -7.16 -4.23
N THR A 44 -4.97 -7.40 -2.98
CA THR A 44 -5.94 -7.68 -1.93
C THR A 44 -6.81 -6.47 -1.59
N PHE A 45 -6.36 -5.27 -1.96
CA PHE A 45 -7.09 -4.03 -1.72
C PHE A 45 -7.69 -3.43 -2.98
N GLN A 46 -7.51 -4.11 -4.11
CA GLN A 46 -7.99 -3.63 -5.40
C GLN A 46 -9.51 -3.72 -5.46
N LEU A 47 -10.14 -2.63 -5.90
CA LEU A 47 -11.60 -2.60 -6.05
C LEU A 47 -12.00 -3.19 -7.41
N PRO A 48 -13.06 -4.02 -7.47
CA PRO A 48 -13.50 -4.60 -8.74
C PRO A 48 -13.88 -3.56 -9.78
N ASP A 49 -14.46 -2.45 -9.35
CA ASP A 49 -14.93 -1.38 -10.25
C ASP A 49 -13.80 -0.45 -10.66
N LYS A 50 -12.78 -0.34 -9.85
CA LYS A 50 -11.67 0.60 -10.05
C LYS A 50 -10.36 -0.07 -9.68
N PRO A 51 -9.86 -0.97 -10.53
CA PRO A 51 -8.62 -1.70 -10.22
C PRO A 51 -7.39 -0.79 -10.10
N GLU A 52 -7.48 0.43 -10.63
CA GLU A 52 -6.41 1.42 -10.54
C GLU A 52 -6.31 2.10 -9.18
N ASN A 53 -7.11 1.67 -8.21
CA ASN A 53 -7.12 2.28 -6.88
C ASN A 53 -5.90 1.93 -6.01
N VAL A 54 -5.03 1.07 -6.50
CA VAL A 54 -3.82 0.66 -5.77
C VAL A 54 -2.59 0.89 -6.64
N MET A 55 -1.47 1.16 -5.99
CA MET A 55 -0.20 1.30 -6.71
C MET A 55 0.96 0.86 -5.82
N VAL A 56 2.03 0.42 -6.46
CA VAL A 56 3.30 0.10 -5.79
C VAL A 56 4.26 1.24 -6.08
N VAL A 57 4.90 1.75 -5.04
CA VAL A 57 5.84 2.86 -5.16
C VAL A 57 7.17 2.51 -4.51
N ASP A 58 8.24 3.13 -5.00
CA ASP A 58 9.53 3.02 -4.36
C ASP A 58 9.50 3.77 -3.03
N TYR A 59 10.05 3.15 -2.00
CA TYR A 59 10.12 3.76 -0.68
C TYR A 59 11.55 3.72 -0.17
N TYR A 60 12.05 4.86 0.22
CA TYR A 60 13.41 4.99 0.73
C TYR A 60 13.36 5.34 2.22
N GLU A 61 13.99 4.49 3.03
CA GLU A 61 14.15 4.78 4.44
C GLU A 61 15.46 5.53 4.65
N ASP A 62 15.39 6.61 5.37
CA ASP A 62 16.59 7.33 5.79
C ASP A 62 17.18 6.73 7.04
#